data_b58b18563cfa271603800f1c6895131e
#
_entry.id   b58b18563cfa271603800f1c6895131e
#
_cell.length_a   1.000
_cell.length_b   1.000
_cell.length_c   1.000
_cell.angle_alpha   90.00
_cell.angle_beta   90.00
_cell.angle_gamma   90.00
#
_symmetry.space_group_name_H-M   'P 1'
#
loop_
_entity.id
_entity.type
_entity.pdbx_description
1 polymer ?
#
loop_
_entity_poly.entity_id
_entity_poly.type
_entity_poly.pdbx_seq_one_letter_code
_entity_poly.pdbx_strand_id
1 'polypeptide(L)'
;IQSECDLAMLGVFSPKGWIAIDKTIVEKGVATFHNLETNIVFQPLVLQKGHIHPEGFPFVYDGKKMYYFIPDTTQWDTVPITRKFPLQPYQINYMNQNLHGAIIEGDKDIAFKHSTTLVITPDTIIGNRHSVLLNNPVKCRYIRLKAPKGKQIELAELSLYDSNNQYIPMKISHSPNPLLPLAEYKVTNLCDQNPLSYFISKDTSAMVVFDLGKEIEIAEVKYIPHNDENFVIPDDLYELYFQNGNKGWESLGMQSPDKGTLYYRVPKGALFWLKNKSKGKEEQVFFFKQKKQF
;
A
#
# COMPACT_ATOMS: atom_id res chain seq x y z
N ILE A 1 -25.84 -8.85 -23.70
CA ILE A 1 -26.74 -9.03 -22.53
C ILE A 1 -28.06 -9.49 -23.07
N GLN A 2 -28.37 -10.78 -22.94
CA GLN A 2 -29.70 -11.33 -23.21
C GLN A 2 -30.48 -11.31 -21.89
N SER A 3 -31.02 -10.17 -21.51
CA SER A 3 -31.91 -10.09 -20.36
C SER A 3 -33.18 -9.30 -20.73
N GLU A 4 -34.30 -9.66 -20.12
CA GLU A 4 -35.54 -8.90 -20.13
C GLU A 4 -35.40 -7.62 -19.28
N CYS A 5 -34.27 -6.89 -19.43
CA CYS A 5 -34.06 -5.64 -18.75
C CYS A 5 -34.25 -4.47 -19.71
N ASP A 6 -34.94 -3.42 -19.25
CA ASP A 6 -35.21 -2.24 -20.04
C ASP A 6 -34.04 -1.23 -20.01
N LEU A 7 -33.17 -1.34 -19.02
CA LEU A 7 -32.11 -0.37 -18.77
C LEU A 7 -30.82 -1.06 -18.37
N ALA A 8 -29.77 -0.81 -19.12
CA ALA A 8 -28.40 -1.18 -18.75
C ALA A 8 -27.64 0.05 -18.23
N MET A 9 -26.72 -0.18 -17.31
CA MET A 9 -25.89 0.86 -16.71
C MET A 9 -24.43 0.40 -16.69
N LEU A 10 -23.55 1.39 -16.61
CA LEU A 10 -22.14 1.20 -16.41
C LEU A 10 -21.77 1.72 -15.01
N GLY A 11 -21.21 0.86 -14.19
CA GLY A 11 -20.80 1.17 -12.82
C GLY A 11 -19.30 1.30 -12.67
N VAL A 12 -18.88 2.17 -11.77
CA VAL A 12 -17.52 2.24 -11.24
C VAL A 12 -17.52 1.86 -9.76
N PHE A 13 -16.37 1.39 -9.27
CA PHE A 13 -16.26 1.00 -7.88
C PHE A 13 -16.18 2.22 -6.94
N SER A 14 -16.81 2.09 -5.79
CA SER A 14 -16.68 2.99 -4.64
C SER A 14 -16.59 2.18 -3.35
N PRO A 15 -16.20 2.76 -2.20
CA PRO A 15 -16.23 2.07 -0.90
C PRO A 15 -17.60 1.55 -0.46
N LYS A 16 -18.68 1.99 -1.14
CA LYS A 16 -20.04 1.50 -0.95
C LYS A 16 -20.47 0.39 -1.95
N GLY A 17 -19.54 0.00 -2.83
CA GLY A 17 -19.80 -0.94 -3.92
C GLY A 17 -19.88 -0.25 -5.28
N TRP A 18 -20.54 -0.88 -6.25
CA TRP A 18 -20.68 -0.35 -7.60
C TRP A 18 -21.68 0.82 -7.65
N ILE A 19 -21.26 1.95 -8.21
CA ILE A 19 -22.09 3.13 -8.44
C ILE A 19 -22.27 3.28 -9.94
N ALA A 20 -23.53 3.34 -10.41
CA ALA A 20 -23.87 3.60 -11.81
C ALA A 20 -23.48 5.04 -12.18
N ILE A 21 -22.69 5.20 -13.23
CA ILE A 21 -22.21 6.49 -13.75
C ILE A 21 -22.82 6.83 -15.12
N ASP A 22 -23.28 5.83 -15.85
CA ASP A 22 -23.90 5.98 -17.14
C ASP A 22 -25.03 4.97 -17.31
N LYS A 23 -25.99 5.27 -18.17
CA LYS A 23 -27.15 4.42 -18.46
C LYS A 23 -27.60 4.51 -19.90
N THR A 24 -28.10 3.40 -20.45
CA THR A 24 -28.64 3.30 -21.80
C THR A 24 -29.81 2.32 -21.83
N ILE A 25 -30.73 2.55 -22.79
CA ILE A 25 -31.82 1.63 -23.06
C ILE A 25 -31.26 0.38 -23.78
N VAL A 26 -31.81 -0.76 -23.47
CA VAL A 26 -31.47 -2.01 -24.16
C VAL A 26 -32.35 -2.18 -25.35
N GLU A 27 -31.79 -2.07 -26.56
CA GLU A 27 -32.51 -2.25 -27.83
C GLU A 27 -32.12 -3.60 -28.45
N LYS A 28 -33.10 -4.45 -28.69
CA LYS A 28 -32.88 -5.82 -29.26
C LYS A 28 -31.80 -6.63 -28.53
N GLY A 29 -31.74 -6.50 -27.20
CA GLY A 29 -30.76 -7.19 -26.36
C GLY A 29 -29.34 -6.56 -26.37
N VAL A 30 -29.19 -5.38 -26.96
CA VAL A 30 -27.89 -4.68 -27.03
C VAL A 30 -27.97 -3.37 -26.24
N ALA A 31 -26.98 -3.14 -25.39
CA ALA A 31 -26.71 -1.88 -24.71
C ALA A 31 -25.44 -1.26 -25.27
N THR A 32 -25.50 0.00 -25.69
CA THR A 32 -24.34 0.71 -26.25
C THR A 32 -23.95 1.87 -25.36
N PHE A 33 -22.69 1.90 -24.95
CA PHE A 33 -22.07 3.00 -24.20
C PHE A 33 -20.99 3.67 -25.07
N HIS A 34 -20.85 4.98 -24.92
CA HIS A 34 -19.92 5.78 -25.71
C HIS A 34 -18.88 6.44 -24.79
N ASN A 35 -17.73 6.82 -25.35
CA ASN A 35 -16.70 7.63 -24.67
C ASN A 35 -16.18 6.99 -23.36
N LEU A 36 -15.91 5.69 -23.37
CA LEU A 36 -15.32 5.02 -22.22
C LEU A 36 -13.92 5.57 -21.92
N GLU A 37 -13.69 5.96 -20.69
CA GLU A 37 -12.34 6.28 -20.22
C GLU A 37 -11.47 5.03 -20.14
N THR A 38 -10.18 5.21 -20.40
CA THR A 38 -9.20 4.12 -20.34
C THR A 38 -8.70 3.87 -18.93
N ASN A 39 -8.33 2.63 -18.64
CA ASN A 39 -7.72 2.20 -17.36
C ASN A 39 -8.62 2.38 -16.13
N ILE A 40 -9.92 2.47 -16.33
CA ILE A 40 -10.94 2.42 -15.27
C ILE A 40 -11.60 1.04 -15.31
N VAL A 41 -11.82 0.48 -14.12
CA VAL A 41 -12.60 -0.75 -13.97
C VAL A 41 -14.07 -0.44 -14.01
N PHE A 42 -14.76 -0.96 -15.01
CA PHE A 42 -16.20 -0.86 -15.18
C PHE A 42 -16.89 -2.18 -14.85
N GLN A 43 -18.08 -2.08 -14.25
CA GLN A 43 -18.99 -3.21 -14.05
C GLN A 43 -20.29 -2.93 -14.85
N PRO A 44 -20.68 -3.81 -15.77
CA PRO A 44 -22.02 -3.78 -16.34
C PRO A 44 -23.06 -4.02 -15.25
N LEU A 45 -24.09 -3.20 -15.23
CA LEU A 45 -25.20 -3.26 -14.29
C LEU A 45 -26.50 -3.24 -15.06
N VAL A 46 -27.55 -3.85 -14.52
CA VAL A 46 -28.89 -3.81 -15.07
C VAL A 46 -29.92 -3.43 -14.02
N LEU A 47 -30.94 -2.73 -14.45
CA LEU A 47 -32.14 -2.48 -13.65
C LEU A 47 -33.18 -3.54 -14.01
N GLN A 48 -33.54 -4.41 -13.07
CA GLN A 48 -34.55 -5.42 -13.23
C GLN A 48 -35.48 -5.44 -12.02
N LYS A 49 -36.76 -5.36 -12.25
CA LYS A 49 -37.81 -5.33 -11.19
C LYS A 49 -37.54 -4.28 -10.10
N GLY A 50 -36.99 -3.12 -10.47
CA GLY A 50 -36.68 -2.03 -9.53
C GLY A 50 -35.39 -2.15 -8.77
N HIS A 51 -34.58 -3.19 -9.00
CA HIS A 51 -33.29 -3.40 -8.35
C HIS A 51 -32.15 -3.33 -9.36
N ILE A 52 -31.05 -2.71 -8.95
CA ILE A 52 -29.80 -2.67 -9.71
C ILE A 52 -28.90 -3.81 -9.25
N HIS A 53 -28.43 -4.63 -10.18
CA HIS A 53 -27.51 -5.71 -9.89
C HIS A 53 -26.46 -5.88 -11.00
N PRO A 54 -25.30 -6.50 -10.72
CA PRO A 54 -24.29 -6.81 -11.73
C PRO A 54 -24.82 -7.71 -12.83
N GLU A 55 -24.39 -7.45 -14.06
CA GLU A 55 -24.65 -8.31 -15.21
C GLU A 55 -23.34 -8.55 -15.97
N GLY A 56 -22.86 -9.80 -15.97
CA GLY A 56 -21.56 -10.17 -16.51
C GLY A 56 -20.39 -9.78 -15.63
N PHE A 57 -19.20 -9.78 -16.19
CA PHE A 57 -17.95 -9.55 -15.47
C PHE A 57 -17.45 -8.13 -15.59
N PRO A 58 -16.77 -7.59 -14.57
CA PRO A 58 -16.11 -6.30 -14.69
C PRO A 58 -15.01 -6.34 -15.74
N PHE A 59 -14.69 -5.19 -16.30
CA PHE A 59 -13.69 -5.07 -17.35
C PHE A 59 -12.94 -3.73 -17.26
N VAL A 60 -11.79 -3.69 -17.92
CA VAL A 60 -11.00 -2.48 -18.18
C VAL A 60 -10.89 -2.28 -19.70
N TYR A 61 -11.00 -1.04 -20.17
CA TYR A 61 -10.77 -0.66 -21.56
C TYR A 61 -9.40 0.04 -21.68
N ASP A 62 -8.53 -0.42 -22.57
CA ASP A 62 -7.18 0.14 -22.78
C ASP A 62 -7.07 1.15 -23.94
N GLY A 63 -8.21 1.54 -24.51
CA GLY A 63 -8.30 2.38 -25.72
C GLY A 63 -8.42 1.57 -27.02
N LYS A 64 -8.24 0.26 -26.97
CA LYS A 64 -8.31 -0.63 -28.14
C LYS A 64 -9.22 -1.82 -27.92
N LYS A 65 -9.14 -2.46 -26.76
CA LYS A 65 -9.92 -3.66 -26.41
C LYS A 65 -10.30 -3.69 -24.95
N MET A 66 -11.26 -4.53 -24.61
CA MET A 66 -11.71 -4.79 -23.24
C MET A 66 -11.01 -6.02 -22.69
N TYR A 67 -10.58 -5.93 -21.43
CA TYR A 67 -10.02 -7.03 -20.65
C TYR A 67 -10.97 -7.31 -19.50
N TYR A 68 -11.53 -8.51 -19.48
CA TYR A 68 -12.50 -8.93 -18.48
C TYR A 68 -11.83 -9.61 -17.30
N PHE A 69 -12.32 -9.35 -16.11
CA PHE A 69 -11.92 -10.04 -14.88
C PHE A 69 -12.83 -11.25 -14.66
N ILE A 70 -12.46 -12.37 -15.26
CA ILE A 70 -13.23 -13.62 -15.19
C ILE A 70 -12.52 -14.57 -14.21
N PRO A 71 -13.11 -14.86 -13.03
CA PRO A 71 -12.49 -15.76 -12.07
C PRO A 71 -12.46 -17.20 -12.59
N ASP A 72 -11.25 -17.76 -12.64
CA ASP A 72 -11.08 -19.21 -12.89
C ASP A 72 -11.09 -19.93 -11.55
N THR A 73 -12.25 -20.44 -11.16
CA THR A 73 -12.43 -21.17 -9.89
C THR A 73 -11.85 -22.58 -9.92
N THR A 74 -11.26 -23.02 -11.04
CA THR A 74 -10.50 -24.28 -11.11
C THR A 74 -9.02 -24.08 -10.77
N GLN A 75 -8.50 -22.84 -10.87
CA GLN A 75 -7.13 -22.50 -10.61
C GLN A 75 -7.02 -21.46 -9.47
N TRP A 76 -6.30 -21.83 -8.43
CA TRP A 76 -6.14 -21.03 -7.23
C TRP A 76 -4.67 -20.78 -6.91
N ASP A 77 -4.35 -19.56 -6.55
CA ASP A 77 -3.02 -19.17 -6.04
C ASP A 77 -3.12 -18.74 -4.58
N THR A 78 -2.06 -18.99 -3.79
CA THR A 78 -1.91 -18.34 -2.48
C THR A 78 -1.08 -17.08 -2.66
N VAL A 79 -1.64 -15.95 -2.21
CA VAL A 79 -1.04 -14.62 -2.35
C VAL A 79 -0.86 -13.95 -1.00
N PRO A 80 0.29 -13.28 -0.74
CA PRO A 80 0.45 -12.39 0.38
C PRO A 80 -0.17 -11.03 0.06
N ILE A 81 -0.89 -10.45 1.01
CA ILE A 81 -1.48 -9.11 0.92
C ILE A 81 -0.97 -8.27 2.08
N THR A 82 -0.23 -7.23 1.80
CA THR A 82 0.33 -6.27 2.78
C THR A 82 -0.31 -4.90 2.67
N ARG A 83 -1.12 -4.67 1.66
CA ARG A 83 -1.82 -3.41 1.36
C ARG A 83 -3.26 -3.69 0.94
N LYS A 84 -4.18 -2.76 1.21
CA LYS A 84 -5.58 -2.89 0.78
C LYS A 84 -5.74 -2.80 -0.73
N PHE A 85 -4.92 -1.98 -1.37
CA PHE A 85 -4.84 -1.80 -2.83
C PHE A 85 -3.44 -1.29 -3.22
N PRO A 86 -3.03 -1.37 -4.50
CA PRO A 86 -1.73 -0.94 -4.96
C PRO A 86 -1.57 0.58 -4.90
N LEU A 87 -0.31 1.03 -4.79
CA LEU A 87 0.04 2.43 -4.91
C LEU A 87 -0.25 2.96 -6.31
N GLN A 88 -0.75 4.18 -6.36
CA GLN A 88 -0.92 4.89 -7.64
C GLN A 88 0.44 5.37 -8.18
N PRO A 89 0.63 5.44 -9.52
CA PRO A 89 1.91 5.84 -10.12
C PRO A 89 2.44 7.20 -9.63
N TYR A 90 1.57 8.18 -9.39
CA TYR A 90 1.98 9.49 -8.88
C TYR A 90 2.53 9.42 -7.44
N GLN A 91 1.98 8.53 -6.60
CA GLN A 91 2.47 8.31 -5.23
C GLN A 91 3.85 7.65 -5.24
N ILE A 92 4.06 6.67 -6.12
CA ILE A 92 5.37 6.02 -6.31
C ILE A 92 6.42 7.06 -6.71
N ASN A 93 6.11 7.92 -7.68
CA ASN A 93 7.01 8.98 -8.14
C ASN A 93 7.34 9.98 -7.02
N TYR A 94 6.34 10.40 -6.26
CA TYR A 94 6.51 11.30 -5.13
C TYR A 94 7.44 10.70 -4.06
N MET A 95 7.20 9.46 -3.63
CA MET A 95 8.04 8.78 -2.64
C MET A 95 9.48 8.60 -3.11
N ASN A 96 9.68 8.20 -4.36
CA ASN A 96 11.01 8.03 -4.93
C ASN A 96 11.79 9.36 -4.94
N GLN A 97 11.16 10.47 -5.29
CA GLN A 97 11.81 11.78 -5.32
C GLN A 97 12.21 12.28 -3.93
N ASN A 98 11.45 11.96 -2.90
CA ASN A 98 11.63 12.52 -1.57
C ASN A 98 12.59 11.73 -0.67
N LEU A 99 12.81 10.45 -0.95
CA LEU A 99 13.68 9.62 -0.11
C LEU A 99 14.98 9.16 -0.80
N HIS A 100 15.09 9.27 -2.13
CA HIS A 100 16.30 8.89 -2.87
C HIS A 100 17.54 9.59 -2.32
N GLY A 101 18.56 8.81 -1.95
CA GLY A 101 19.84 9.31 -1.43
C GLY A 101 19.82 9.71 0.06
N ALA A 102 18.79 9.36 0.81
CA ALA A 102 18.83 9.44 2.27
C ALA A 102 19.88 8.47 2.81
N ILE A 103 20.58 8.88 3.87
CA ILE A 103 21.68 8.09 4.45
C ILE A 103 21.34 7.71 5.89
N ILE A 104 21.48 6.43 6.21
CA ILE A 104 21.42 5.89 7.57
C ILE A 104 22.83 5.42 7.91
N GLU A 105 23.38 5.95 8.98
CA GLU A 105 24.74 5.64 9.43
C GLU A 105 24.79 5.41 10.93
N GLY A 106 25.76 4.63 11.38
CA GLY A 106 26.01 4.31 12.78
C GLY A 106 27.38 4.75 13.24
N ASP A 107 27.50 5.16 14.51
CA ASP A 107 28.77 5.45 15.19
C ASP A 107 28.69 5.06 16.67
N LYS A 108 29.85 4.89 17.31
CA LYS A 108 29.95 4.73 18.76
C LYS A 108 29.87 6.07 19.48
N ASP A 109 30.25 7.16 18.80
CA ASP A 109 30.26 8.53 19.30
C ASP A 109 29.13 9.35 18.66
N ILE A 110 28.44 10.14 19.48
CA ILE A 110 27.36 11.03 19.04
C ILE A 110 27.85 12.13 18.08
N ALA A 111 29.13 12.41 18.04
CA ALA A 111 29.73 13.36 17.10
C ALA A 111 29.91 12.79 15.67
N PHE A 112 29.69 11.50 15.48
CA PHE A 112 29.79 10.81 14.18
C PHE A 112 31.13 11.07 13.45
N LYS A 113 32.25 11.05 14.19
CA LYS A 113 33.58 11.25 13.61
C LYS A 113 34.09 10.06 12.78
N HIS A 114 33.59 8.86 13.09
CA HIS A 114 34.00 7.60 12.46
C HIS A 114 32.77 6.80 12.03
N SER A 115 31.78 7.48 11.50
CA SER A 115 30.51 6.85 11.12
C SER A 115 30.67 5.79 10.02
N THR A 116 29.94 4.70 10.15
CA THR A 116 29.79 3.67 9.15
C THR A 116 28.42 3.84 8.48
N THR A 117 28.39 3.95 7.15
CA THR A 117 27.14 3.97 6.39
C THR A 117 26.50 2.58 6.44
N LEU A 118 25.28 2.49 6.96
CA LEU A 118 24.48 1.28 7.00
C LEU A 118 23.64 1.14 5.72
N VAL A 119 22.97 2.21 5.33
CA VAL A 119 22.10 2.24 4.15
C VAL A 119 22.21 3.59 3.43
N ILE A 120 22.24 3.54 2.12
CA ILE A 120 21.88 4.67 1.24
C ILE A 120 20.62 4.24 0.49
N THR A 121 19.54 5.01 0.60
CA THR A 121 18.29 4.68 -0.08
C THR A 121 18.47 4.75 -1.61
N PRO A 122 18.01 3.73 -2.36
CA PRO A 122 18.22 3.63 -3.80
C PRO A 122 17.38 4.63 -4.59
N ASP A 123 17.66 4.73 -5.89
CA ASP A 123 16.93 5.59 -6.83
C ASP A 123 15.48 5.18 -7.02
N THR A 124 15.20 3.89 -6.84
CA THR A 124 13.85 3.33 -6.97
C THR A 124 13.37 2.85 -5.62
N ILE A 125 12.44 3.58 -5.03
CA ILE A 125 11.78 3.26 -3.76
C ILE A 125 10.31 3.07 -4.07
N ILE A 126 9.76 1.92 -3.70
CA ILE A 126 8.33 1.69 -3.75
C ILE A 126 7.82 1.88 -2.32
N GLY A 127 6.67 2.53 -2.12
CA GLY A 127 6.09 2.82 -0.80
C GLY A 127 5.70 1.59 0.02
N ASN A 128 6.58 0.60 0.05
CA ASN A 128 6.46 -0.65 0.79
C ASN A 128 7.50 -0.71 1.91
N ARG A 129 7.47 -1.76 2.70
CA ARG A 129 8.52 -2.06 3.67
C ARG A 129 9.79 -2.49 2.94
N HIS A 130 10.88 -1.81 3.23
CA HIS A 130 12.21 -2.16 2.72
C HIS A 130 13.01 -2.80 3.84
N SER A 131 13.78 -3.83 3.50
CA SER A 131 14.66 -4.55 4.41
C SER A 131 16.04 -4.63 3.77
N VAL A 132 17.05 -4.17 4.48
CA VAL A 132 18.46 -4.19 4.08
C VAL A 132 19.25 -4.98 5.11
N LEU A 133 19.62 -6.20 4.74
CA LEU A 133 20.57 -7.00 5.50
C LEU A 133 21.97 -6.43 5.28
N LEU A 134 22.69 -6.15 6.36
CA LEU A 134 24.08 -5.69 6.29
C LEU A 134 25.01 -6.89 6.01
N ASN A 135 25.93 -6.72 5.05
CA ASN A 135 26.91 -7.77 4.71
C ASN A 135 27.74 -8.18 5.94
N ASN A 136 28.08 -7.21 6.79
CA ASN A 136 28.71 -7.42 8.09
C ASN A 136 27.91 -6.61 9.12
N PRO A 137 27.51 -7.24 10.25
CA PRO A 137 26.89 -6.50 11.33
C PRO A 137 27.78 -5.38 11.85
N VAL A 138 27.18 -4.24 12.17
CA VAL A 138 27.88 -3.03 12.60
C VAL A 138 27.57 -2.74 14.07
N LYS A 139 28.59 -2.66 14.91
CA LYS A 139 28.46 -2.34 16.32
C LYS A 139 28.56 -0.84 16.55
N CYS A 140 27.44 -0.23 16.95
CA CYS A 140 27.34 1.19 17.22
C CYS A 140 26.35 1.50 18.36
N ARG A 141 26.39 2.71 18.89
CA ARG A 141 25.43 3.20 19.89
C ARG A 141 24.48 4.24 19.31
N TYR A 142 24.97 5.07 18.39
CA TYR A 142 24.19 6.16 17.80
C TYR A 142 23.90 5.86 16.34
N ILE A 143 22.67 6.18 15.94
CA ILE A 143 22.23 6.09 14.55
C ILE A 143 21.87 7.49 14.10
N ARG A 144 22.28 7.86 12.90
CA ARG A 144 21.91 9.11 12.26
C ARG A 144 21.21 8.87 10.94
N LEU A 145 19.99 9.39 10.82
CA LEU A 145 19.27 9.49 9.56
C LEU A 145 19.51 10.89 8.99
N LYS A 146 20.07 10.97 7.80
CA LYS A 146 20.27 12.23 7.05
C LYS A 146 19.31 12.31 5.88
N ALA A 147 18.68 13.46 5.72
CA ALA A 147 17.86 13.78 4.56
C ALA A 147 18.68 13.63 3.25
N PRO A 148 18.04 13.35 2.12
CA PRO A 148 18.66 13.53 0.81
C PRO A 148 19.11 14.96 0.63
N LYS A 149 20.16 15.17 -0.19
CA LYS A 149 20.70 16.52 -0.45
C LYS A 149 19.62 17.46 -0.98
N GLY A 150 19.40 18.57 -0.27
CA GLY A 150 18.40 19.58 -0.63
C GLY A 150 16.94 19.16 -0.45
N LYS A 151 16.69 18.03 0.22
CA LYS A 151 15.35 17.52 0.53
C LYS A 151 15.11 17.49 2.04
N GLN A 152 13.85 17.35 2.43
CA GLN A 152 13.43 17.09 3.80
C GLN A 152 13.63 15.60 4.16
N ILE A 153 13.67 15.27 5.45
CA ILE A 153 13.38 13.90 5.88
C ILE A 153 11.88 13.70 5.71
N GLU A 154 11.51 12.64 5.03
CA GLU A 154 10.12 12.25 4.82
C GLU A 154 10.02 10.72 4.89
N LEU A 155 9.71 10.20 6.08
CA LEU A 155 9.76 8.77 6.38
C LEU A 155 8.66 8.39 7.37
N ALA A 156 8.04 7.22 7.16
CA ALA A 156 7.06 6.68 8.09
C ALA A 156 7.72 5.89 9.20
N GLU A 157 8.71 5.03 8.89
CA GLU A 157 9.29 4.14 9.89
C GLU A 157 10.78 3.85 9.61
N LEU A 158 11.56 3.78 10.67
CA LEU A 158 12.93 3.26 10.69
C LEU A 158 13.04 2.26 11.84
N SER A 159 13.45 1.04 11.55
CA SER A 159 13.59 -0.04 12.53
C SER A 159 14.92 -0.75 12.35
N LEU A 160 15.55 -1.13 13.46
CA LEU A 160 16.82 -1.84 13.49
C LEU A 160 16.65 -3.21 14.13
N TYR A 161 17.42 -4.19 13.63
CA TYR A 161 17.40 -5.56 14.14
C TYR A 161 18.82 -6.10 14.29
N ASP A 162 19.01 -6.93 15.33
CA ASP A 162 20.24 -7.67 15.55
C ASP A 162 20.32 -8.95 14.69
N SER A 163 21.41 -9.69 14.81
CA SER A 163 21.65 -10.95 14.09
C SER A 163 20.67 -12.08 14.44
N ASN A 164 19.93 -11.95 15.54
CA ASN A 164 18.88 -12.88 15.96
C ASN A 164 17.48 -12.41 15.52
N ASN A 165 17.40 -11.40 14.64
CA ASN A 165 16.16 -10.77 14.20
C ASN A 165 15.34 -10.17 15.37
N GLN A 166 16.03 -9.70 16.45
CA GLN A 166 15.38 -9.00 17.54
C GLN A 166 15.37 -7.50 17.27
N TYR A 167 14.21 -6.88 17.46
CA TYR A 167 14.04 -5.44 17.34
C TYR A 167 14.89 -4.69 18.35
N ILE A 168 15.60 -3.67 17.90
CA ILE A 168 16.45 -2.80 18.73
C ILE A 168 15.71 -1.49 18.99
N PRO A 169 15.30 -1.22 20.24
CA PRO A 169 14.63 0.04 20.59
C PRO A 169 15.57 1.24 20.41
N MET A 170 15.02 2.33 19.91
CA MET A 170 15.73 3.60 19.68
C MET A 170 15.08 4.73 20.47
N LYS A 171 15.88 5.65 20.99
CA LYS A 171 15.40 6.91 21.58
C LYS A 171 15.90 8.09 20.76
N ILE A 172 15.03 9.05 20.50
CA ILE A 172 15.43 10.30 19.82
C ILE A 172 16.38 11.07 20.74
N SER A 173 17.60 11.33 20.26
CA SER A 173 18.62 12.14 20.94
C SER A 173 18.69 13.55 20.39
N HIS A 174 18.51 13.70 19.07
CA HIS A 174 18.44 14.99 18.39
C HIS A 174 17.48 14.92 17.23
N SER A 175 16.69 15.96 17.03
CA SER A 175 15.76 16.05 15.90
C SER A 175 15.64 17.51 15.40
N PRO A 176 15.40 17.68 14.09
CA PRO A 176 14.96 18.96 13.54
C PRO A 176 13.50 19.21 13.93
N ASN A 177 13.05 20.44 13.69
CA ASN A 177 11.63 20.75 13.83
C ASN A 177 10.80 20.00 12.80
N PRO A 178 9.58 19.54 13.16
CA PRO A 178 8.64 18.99 12.19
C PRO A 178 8.13 20.08 11.25
N LEU A 179 7.66 19.67 10.07
CA LEU A 179 7.07 20.57 9.07
C LEU A 179 5.92 21.39 9.67
N LEU A 180 5.04 20.73 10.41
CA LEU A 180 3.94 21.32 11.17
C LEU A 180 3.95 20.78 12.61
N PRO A 181 3.50 21.58 13.61
CA PRO A 181 3.45 21.15 15.01
C PRO A 181 2.22 20.29 15.30
N LEU A 182 1.96 19.29 14.46
CA LEU A 182 0.83 18.36 14.56
C LEU A 182 1.32 16.98 14.97
N ALA A 183 0.40 16.16 15.51
CA ALA A 183 0.72 14.81 15.96
C ALA A 183 1.20 13.91 14.82
N GLU A 184 0.67 14.12 13.62
CA GLU A 184 1.00 13.40 12.41
C GLU A 184 2.46 13.59 11.96
N TYR A 185 3.13 14.66 12.41
CA TYR A 185 4.51 15.01 12.00
C TYR A 185 5.54 14.86 13.13
N LYS A 186 5.21 14.17 14.23
CA LYS A 186 6.16 14.01 15.34
C LYS A 186 7.35 13.13 14.92
N VAL A 187 8.53 13.51 15.35
CA VAL A 187 9.76 12.75 15.09
C VAL A 187 9.71 11.33 15.69
N THR A 188 8.95 11.12 16.76
CA THR A 188 8.74 9.80 17.37
C THR A 188 8.03 8.82 16.45
N ASN A 189 7.31 9.32 15.43
CA ASN A 189 6.65 8.50 14.42
C ASN A 189 7.66 7.70 13.58
N LEU A 190 8.94 8.11 13.56
CA LEU A 190 10.00 7.35 12.87
C LEU A 190 10.30 5.98 13.49
N CYS A 191 9.88 5.71 14.72
CA CYS A 191 10.18 4.48 15.44
C CYS A 191 9.04 4.02 16.38
N ASP A 192 7.79 4.32 16.04
CA ASP A 192 6.61 3.94 16.81
C ASP A 192 6.00 2.60 16.35
N GLN A 193 6.59 1.95 15.36
CA GLN A 193 6.15 0.70 14.72
C GLN A 193 4.77 0.82 14.03
N ASN A 194 4.35 2.05 13.73
CA ASN A 194 3.10 2.33 13.05
C ASN A 194 3.36 2.85 11.63
N PRO A 195 3.14 2.05 10.57
CA PRO A 195 3.40 2.48 9.19
C PRO A 195 2.45 3.58 8.69
N LEU A 196 1.43 3.95 9.47
CA LEU A 196 0.46 4.98 9.12
C LEU A 196 0.81 6.36 9.68
N SER A 197 1.74 6.45 10.62
CA SER A 197 2.34 7.70 11.09
C SER A 197 3.61 7.99 10.30
N TYR A 198 4.02 9.24 10.24
CA TYR A 198 5.24 9.63 9.53
C TYR A 198 5.82 10.91 10.11
N PHE A 199 7.09 11.18 9.76
CA PHE A 199 7.77 12.41 10.08
C PHE A 199 8.18 13.14 8.81
N ILE A 200 7.92 14.46 8.77
CA ILE A 200 8.46 15.36 7.76
C ILE A 200 9.20 16.47 8.48
N SER A 201 10.49 16.66 8.17
CA SER A 201 11.27 17.78 8.73
C SER A 201 10.89 19.10 8.08
N LYS A 202 10.93 20.20 8.87
CA LYS A 202 10.73 21.55 8.34
C LYS A 202 11.84 21.95 7.38
N ASP A 203 13.08 21.67 7.77
CA ASP A 203 14.26 22.11 7.04
C ASP A 203 14.75 21.00 6.08
N THR A 204 15.33 21.42 4.97
CA THR A 204 16.05 20.54 4.05
C THR A 204 17.43 20.18 4.61
N SER A 205 17.99 19.06 4.14
CA SER A 205 19.29 18.54 4.63
C SER A 205 19.34 18.31 6.15
N ALA A 206 18.18 18.09 6.73
CA ALA A 206 17.99 17.80 8.15
C ALA A 206 18.57 16.45 8.56
N MET A 207 18.79 16.26 9.87
CA MET A 207 19.22 14.97 10.43
C MET A 207 18.47 14.66 11.72
N VAL A 208 18.21 13.37 11.94
CA VAL A 208 17.70 12.83 13.21
C VAL A 208 18.75 11.89 13.78
N VAL A 209 19.03 12.01 15.09
CA VAL A 209 19.94 11.13 15.80
C VAL A 209 19.18 10.32 16.84
N PHE A 210 19.42 9.02 16.83
CA PHE A 210 18.86 8.06 17.77
C PHE A 210 19.99 7.53 18.68
N ASP A 211 19.69 7.30 19.97
CA ASP A 211 20.54 6.63 20.93
C ASP A 211 19.97 5.23 21.25
N LEU A 212 20.76 4.19 21.10
CA LEU A 212 20.42 2.82 21.44
C LEU A 212 20.65 2.51 22.92
N GLY A 213 21.14 3.50 23.70
CA GLY A 213 21.45 3.39 25.13
C GLY A 213 22.79 2.69 25.43
N LYS A 214 23.25 1.81 24.55
CA LYS A 214 24.56 1.09 24.63
C LYS A 214 25.02 0.73 23.22
N GLU A 215 26.27 0.27 23.09
CA GLU A 215 26.72 -0.31 21.82
C GLU A 215 26.01 -1.63 21.57
N ILE A 216 25.33 -1.72 20.42
CA ILE A 216 24.59 -2.91 19.97
C ILE A 216 25.04 -3.22 18.53
N GLU A 217 25.08 -4.51 18.21
CA GLU A 217 25.38 -5.00 16.87
C GLU A 217 24.09 -4.97 16.03
N ILE A 218 24.11 -4.23 14.91
CA ILE A 218 23.02 -4.10 13.97
C ILE A 218 23.31 -4.99 12.78
N ALA A 219 22.39 -5.88 12.43
CA ALA A 219 22.48 -6.78 11.28
C ALA A 219 21.51 -6.42 10.17
N GLU A 220 20.39 -5.76 10.49
CA GLU A 220 19.37 -5.41 9.51
C GLU A 220 18.77 -4.03 9.80
N VAL A 221 18.55 -3.26 8.74
CA VAL A 221 17.85 -1.98 8.76
C VAL A 221 16.57 -2.13 7.94
N LYS A 222 15.43 -1.82 8.55
CA LYS A 222 14.14 -1.74 7.86
C LYS A 222 13.65 -0.31 7.85
N TYR A 223 13.06 0.10 6.74
CA TYR A 223 12.43 1.42 6.64
C TYR A 223 11.17 1.38 5.79
N ILE A 224 10.26 2.30 6.07
CA ILE A 224 9.02 2.50 5.32
C ILE A 224 8.97 3.97 4.91
N PRO A 225 8.94 4.29 3.61
CA PRO A 225 8.73 5.65 3.13
C PRO A 225 7.41 6.23 3.63
N HIS A 226 7.25 7.54 3.62
CA HIS A 226 5.93 8.16 3.69
C HIS A 226 5.03 7.54 2.60
N ASN A 227 3.82 7.19 2.92
CA ASN A 227 2.96 6.37 2.08
C ASN A 227 1.50 6.84 2.11
N ASP A 228 0.62 6.11 1.45
CA ASP A 228 -0.81 6.41 1.32
C ASP A 228 -1.68 5.81 2.45
N GLU A 229 -1.08 5.38 3.53
CA GLU A 229 -1.74 4.78 4.70
C GLU A 229 -2.59 3.51 4.43
N ASN A 230 -2.32 2.80 3.33
CA ASN A 230 -3.09 1.61 2.93
C ASN A 230 -2.44 0.28 3.32
N PHE A 231 -1.54 0.26 4.29
CA PHE A 231 -0.99 -0.98 4.82
C PHE A 231 -2.05 -1.81 5.55
N VAL A 232 -1.88 -3.12 5.48
CA VAL A 232 -2.59 -4.07 6.35
C VAL A 232 -2.00 -3.94 7.76
N ILE A 233 -2.87 -3.63 8.73
CA ILE A 233 -2.51 -3.35 10.12
C ILE A 233 -2.68 -4.62 10.94
N PRO A 234 -1.72 -4.97 11.82
CA PRO A 234 -1.89 -6.05 12.78
C PRO A 234 -3.17 -5.86 13.63
N ASP A 235 -3.81 -6.95 14.00
CA ASP A 235 -5.00 -7.02 14.83
C ASP A 235 -6.29 -6.42 14.23
N ASP A 236 -6.22 -5.71 13.10
CA ASP A 236 -7.43 -5.30 12.38
C ASP A 236 -8.05 -6.53 11.66
N LEU A 237 -9.37 -6.57 11.58
CA LEU A 237 -10.11 -7.62 10.88
C LEU A 237 -10.33 -7.22 9.42
N TYR A 238 -9.94 -8.11 8.50
CA TYR A 238 -10.08 -7.93 7.06
C TYR A 238 -10.92 -9.02 6.44
N GLU A 239 -11.68 -8.67 5.41
CA GLU A 239 -12.43 -9.61 4.58
C GLU A 239 -12.08 -9.38 3.11
N LEU A 240 -11.62 -10.43 2.43
CA LEU A 240 -11.32 -10.39 1.01
C LEU A 240 -12.52 -10.90 0.21
N TYR A 241 -12.92 -10.11 -0.77
CA TYR A 241 -13.95 -10.49 -1.74
C TYR A 241 -13.36 -10.61 -3.14
N PHE A 242 -13.97 -11.45 -3.96
CA PHE A 242 -13.74 -11.47 -5.40
C PHE A 242 -15.07 -11.27 -6.15
N GLN A 243 -15.00 -10.63 -7.32
CA GLN A 243 -16.18 -10.39 -8.14
C GLN A 243 -16.46 -11.62 -9.02
N ASN A 244 -17.66 -12.20 -8.91
CA ASN A 244 -18.08 -13.41 -9.60
C ASN A 244 -19.26 -13.16 -10.56
N GLY A 245 -19.08 -12.21 -11.47
CA GLY A 245 -20.09 -11.90 -12.50
C GLY A 245 -21.45 -11.53 -11.89
N ASN A 246 -22.52 -12.18 -12.36
CA ASN A 246 -23.89 -11.91 -11.90
C ASN A 246 -24.14 -12.24 -10.42
N LYS A 247 -23.27 -13.04 -9.80
CA LYS A 247 -23.36 -13.32 -8.36
C LYS A 247 -22.84 -12.16 -7.49
N GLY A 248 -22.18 -11.19 -8.09
CA GLY A 248 -21.61 -10.05 -7.38
C GLY A 248 -20.36 -10.43 -6.58
N TRP A 249 -20.18 -9.80 -5.41
CA TRP A 249 -19.04 -10.02 -4.54
C TRP A 249 -19.20 -11.26 -3.66
N GLU A 250 -18.31 -12.24 -3.83
CA GLU A 250 -18.24 -13.44 -2.99
C GLU A 250 -17.06 -13.36 -2.02
N SER A 251 -17.29 -13.69 -0.75
CA SER A 251 -16.28 -13.64 0.30
C SER A 251 -15.30 -14.82 0.20
N LEU A 252 -14.02 -14.55 0.36
CA LEU A 252 -12.95 -15.53 0.56
C LEU A 252 -12.60 -15.71 2.05
N GLY A 253 -13.41 -15.16 2.94
CA GLY A 253 -13.26 -15.28 4.38
C GLY A 253 -12.59 -14.07 5.04
N MET A 254 -12.56 -14.12 6.37
CA MET A 254 -11.99 -13.07 7.21
C MET A 254 -10.66 -13.52 7.81
N GLN A 255 -9.73 -12.58 7.95
CA GLN A 255 -8.44 -12.78 8.61
C GLN A 255 -8.05 -11.55 9.42
N SER A 256 -7.33 -11.78 10.52
CA SER A 256 -6.66 -10.74 11.29
C SER A 256 -5.17 -11.08 11.33
N PRO A 257 -4.30 -10.27 10.72
CA PRO A 257 -2.88 -10.57 10.66
C PRO A 257 -2.17 -10.17 11.96
N ASP A 258 -1.29 -11.01 12.45
CA ASP A 258 -0.40 -10.71 13.59
C ASP A 258 0.81 -9.85 13.18
N LYS A 259 1.23 -9.89 11.91
CA LYS A 259 2.44 -9.23 11.38
C LYS A 259 2.19 -8.35 10.13
N GLY A 260 0.97 -7.86 9.94
CA GLY A 260 0.64 -6.97 8.82
C GLY A 260 0.70 -7.63 7.43
N THR A 261 0.55 -8.95 7.35
CA THR A 261 0.43 -9.70 6.10
C THR A 261 -0.71 -10.69 6.21
N LEU A 262 -1.63 -10.63 5.25
CA LEU A 262 -2.70 -11.60 5.07
C LEU A 262 -2.28 -12.61 4.01
N TYR A 263 -2.74 -13.85 4.13
CA TYR A 263 -2.52 -14.89 3.14
C TYR A 263 -3.85 -15.46 2.69
N TYR A 264 -4.23 -15.16 1.46
CA TYR A 264 -5.48 -15.67 0.88
C TYR A 264 -5.22 -16.63 -0.27
N ARG A 265 -6.05 -17.67 -0.34
CA ARG A 265 -6.17 -18.50 -1.51
C ARG A 265 -7.20 -17.84 -2.44
N VAL A 266 -6.78 -17.47 -3.65
CA VAL A 266 -7.57 -16.63 -4.57
C VAL A 266 -7.72 -17.29 -5.94
N PRO A 267 -8.89 -17.17 -6.63
CA PRO A 267 -9.06 -17.66 -8.00
C PRO A 267 -8.28 -16.77 -8.98
N LYS A 268 -7.70 -17.37 -10.02
CA LYS A 268 -6.99 -16.62 -11.05
C LYS A 268 -7.94 -15.77 -11.88
N GLY A 269 -7.46 -14.64 -12.38
CA GLY A 269 -8.20 -13.76 -13.29
C GLY A 269 -9.29 -12.91 -12.65
N ALA A 270 -9.52 -13.03 -11.35
CA ALA A 270 -10.56 -12.29 -10.64
C ALA A 270 -10.15 -10.85 -10.31
N LEU A 271 -11.15 -10.01 -10.11
CA LEU A 271 -11.07 -8.71 -9.48
C LEU A 271 -11.37 -8.86 -7.99
N PHE A 272 -10.60 -8.17 -7.13
CA PHE A 272 -10.67 -8.30 -5.68
C PHE A 272 -11.00 -6.98 -5.00
N TRP A 273 -11.57 -7.09 -3.81
CA TRP A 273 -11.82 -6.00 -2.87
C TRP A 273 -11.45 -6.47 -1.45
N LEU A 274 -10.45 -5.85 -0.85
CA LEU A 274 -10.06 -6.10 0.54
C LEU A 274 -10.70 -5.03 1.44
N LYS A 275 -11.58 -5.45 2.32
CA LYS A 275 -12.32 -4.58 3.22
C LYS A 275 -11.75 -4.65 4.63
N ASN A 276 -11.37 -3.50 5.21
CA ASN A 276 -11.06 -3.40 6.63
C ASN A 276 -12.37 -3.27 7.42
N LYS A 277 -12.71 -4.31 8.19
CA LYS A 277 -13.95 -4.38 8.99
C LYS A 277 -13.83 -3.64 10.32
N SER A 278 -12.59 -3.40 10.79
CA SER A 278 -12.33 -2.73 12.08
C SER A 278 -12.45 -1.21 11.99
N LYS A 279 -11.99 -0.60 10.90
CA LYS A 279 -11.83 0.87 10.81
C LYS A 279 -12.57 1.53 9.65
N GLY A 280 -12.95 0.77 8.60
CA GLY A 280 -13.70 1.29 7.45
C GLY A 280 -13.05 2.50 6.80
N LYS A 281 -11.97 2.30 6.07
CA LYS A 281 -11.27 3.36 5.33
C LYS A 281 -11.54 3.28 3.83
N GLU A 282 -10.96 4.24 3.09
CA GLU A 282 -10.91 4.21 1.64
C GLU A 282 -10.50 2.83 1.12
N GLU A 283 -11.22 2.34 0.15
CA GLU A 283 -11.06 1.01 -0.42
C GLU A 283 -11.15 1.11 -1.95
N GLN A 284 -10.35 0.30 -2.64
CA GLN A 284 -10.32 0.21 -4.09
C GLN A 284 -10.30 -1.25 -4.51
N VAL A 285 -10.68 -1.50 -5.76
CA VAL A 285 -10.55 -2.82 -6.36
C VAL A 285 -9.14 -3.01 -6.93
N PHE A 286 -8.70 -4.25 -6.97
CA PHE A 286 -7.40 -4.63 -7.51
C PHE A 286 -7.44 -6.06 -8.07
N PHE A 287 -6.37 -6.45 -8.77
CA PHE A 287 -6.20 -7.80 -9.27
C PHE A 287 -4.76 -8.28 -9.06
N PHE A 288 -4.53 -9.58 -9.22
CA PHE A 288 -3.20 -10.16 -9.15
C PHE A 288 -2.68 -10.54 -10.52
N LYS A 289 -1.42 -10.18 -10.80
CA LYS A 289 -0.65 -10.68 -11.93
C LYS A 289 0.69 -11.19 -11.40
N GLN A 290 0.99 -12.48 -11.61
CA GLN A 290 2.20 -13.13 -11.07
C GLN A 290 2.37 -12.89 -9.55
N LYS A 291 1.29 -13.05 -8.79
CA LYS A 291 1.20 -12.81 -7.33
C LYS A 291 1.49 -11.36 -6.87
N LYS A 292 1.62 -10.42 -7.77
CA LYS A 292 1.70 -8.99 -7.46
C LYS A 292 0.33 -8.34 -7.61
N GLN A 293 0.02 -7.43 -6.71
CA GLN A 293 -1.21 -6.63 -6.68
C GLN A 293 -1.10 -5.44 -7.67
N PHE A 294 -2.15 -5.22 -8.47
CA PHE A 294 -2.28 -4.15 -9.46
C PHE A 294 -3.63 -3.48 -9.36
#